data_c4ef072ff9bec161ca9bcfbf483e042f
#
_entry.id   c4ef072ff9bec161ca9bcfbf483e042f
#
_cell.length_a   1.000
_cell.length_b   1.000
_cell.length_c   1.000
_cell.angle_alpha   90.00
_cell.angle_beta   90.00
_cell.angle_gamma   90.00
#
_symmetry.space_group_name_H-M   'P 1'
#
loop_
_entity.id
_entity.type
_entity.pdbx_description
1 polymer ?
#
loop_
_entity_poly.entity_id
_entity_poly.type
_entity_poly.pdbx_seq_one_letter_code
_entity_poly.pdbx_strand_id
1 'polypeptide(L)'
;ADGVYPAGSAAFEKRGIAITVPQWDGTKCAQCNLCAMVCPHAVIRPIAMNAEEAAAAPEGTTMVKHKRADYQYALIVSVLDCTGCASCANVCPTKSLTMKPIASELDRQKIYDALVDTSEKPELLTNNTIGVQYRKPYLEFSGACAGCGETPYAKLATQLYGDRMYIANATGCSSIWGGSAPSTPYTVDKNGHGPAWSNSLFEDNAEFAYGFFHAQDSIRKELLIRLEAIKAAGIAVEAVEAYENGWKKTETSRIVTDALIAALEQAEQTEDVKYVLENKEYLAKKSVWAVGGDGWAYDIGYGGIDHVMAQNRDVNLMVLDTAKFAASGKRVAKKDLGAMLMQYGYVYVAQVAMGADQAQTLKALREAESYDGPSIVICYCPCLEQHIKAGMGTSQDEMKKAVECGYWHLYRYDPRRIAEGKNPFQLDSKEPDTSKVMDFLMGENRFASLKNNFPDKADALYAKEVEDVKARYAKYKKLAEG
;
A
#
# COMPACT_ATOMS: atom_id res chain seq x y z
N ALA A 1 -8.65 -18.99 -24.55
CA ALA A 1 -8.74 -18.85 -23.09
C ALA A 1 -7.35 -19.21 -22.53
N ASP A 2 -6.57 -18.17 -22.28
CA ASP A 2 -5.20 -18.25 -21.75
C ASP A 2 -5.15 -18.15 -20.22
N GLY A 3 -6.31 -17.98 -19.58
CA GLY A 3 -6.43 -17.79 -18.11
C GLY A 3 -6.02 -16.41 -17.62
N VAL A 4 -5.73 -15.46 -18.50
CA VAL A 4 -5.33 -14.09 -18.15
C VAL A 4 -6.56 -13.19 -18.11
N TYR A 5 -6.76 -12.52 -16.98
CA TYR A 5 -7.79 -11.48 -16.83
C TYR A 5 -7.27 -10.13 -17.34
N PRO A 6 -8.06 -9.36 -18.08
CA PRO A 6 -7.62 -8.04 -18.56
C PRO A 6 -7.32 -7.10 -17.40
N ALA A 7 -6.09 -6.58 -17.36
CA ALA A 7 -5.69 -5.61 -16.35
C ALA A 7 -6.45 -4.29 -16.54
N GLY A 8 -6.79 -3.62 -15.41
CA GLY A 8 -7.40 -2.29 -15.43
C GLY A 8 -8.85 -2.22 -15.92
N SER A 9 -9.54 -3.35 -16.05
CA SER A 9 -10.93 -3.36 -16.54
C SER A 9 -11.90 -2.58 -15.65
N ALA A 10 -11.60 -2.36 -14.36
CA ALA A 10 -12.39 -1.53 -13.46
C ALA A 10 -12.54 -0.08 -13.93
N ALA A 11 -11.58 0.44 -14.71
CA ALA A 11 -11.65 1.80 -15.28
C ALA A 11 -12.84 2.02 -16.22
N PHE A 12 -13.41 0.96 -16.77
CA PHE A 12 -14.53 1.02 -17.71
C PHE A 12 -15.90 0.91 -17.04
N GLU A 13 -15.98 0.59 -15.75
CA GLU A 13 -17.26 0.39 -15.07
C GLU A 13 -18.03 1.69 -14.84
N LYS A 14 -17.36 2.78 -14.47
CA LYS A 14 -17.97 4.11 -14.27
C LYS A 14 -19.31 4.04 -13.51
N ARG A 15 -19.28 3.44 -12.31
CA ARG A 15 -20.49 3.06 -11.55
C ARG A 15 -21.40 4.23 -11.17
N GLY A 16 -20.87 5.44 -10.98
CA GLY A 16 -21.64 6.65 -10.68
C GLY A 16 -22.45 6.58 -9.38
N ILE A 17 -22.00 5.81 -8.38
CA ILE A 17 -22.78 5.51 -7.17
C ILE A 17 -22.76 6.60 -6.10
N ALA A 18 -21.88 7.58 -6.21
CA ALA A 18 -21.76 8.64 -5.22
C ALA A 18 -22.94 9.60 -5.25
N ILE A 19 -23.51 9.93 -4.08
CA ILE A 19 -24.49 11.01 -3.95
C ILE A 19 -23.77 12.36 -4.05
N THR A 20 -22.60 12.46 -3.42
CA THR A 20 -21.76 13.64 -3.42
C THR A 20 -20.32 13.29 -3.74
N VAL A 21 -19.62 14.21 -4.43
CA VAL A 21 -18.22 14.07 -4.81
C VAL A 21 -17.41 15.30 -4.39
N PRO A 22 -16.08 15.20 -4.20
CA PRO A 22 -15.28 16.34 -3.77
C PRO A 22 -15.10 17.37 -4.90
N GLN A 23 -15.49 18.61 -4.63
CA GLN A 23 -15.13 19.77 -5.42
C GLN A 23 -13.88 20.43 -4.82
N TRP A 24 -12.89 20.74 -5.66
CA TRP A 24 -11.61 21.31 -5.24
C TRP A 24 -11.55 22.82 -5.42
N ASP A 25 -11.18 23.53 -4.36
CA ASP A 25 -10.83 24.94 -4.36
C ASP A 25 -9.29 25.08 -4.33
N GLY A 26 -8.70 25.34 -5.50
CA GLY A 26 -7.25 25.46 -5.66
C GLY A 26 -6.64 26.62 -4.86
N THR A 27 -7.41 27.68 -4.58
CA THR A 27 -6.91 28.87 -3.87
C THR A 27 -6.56 28.59 -2.41
N LYS A 28 -7.27 27.62 -1.80
CA LYS A 28 -7.04 27.19 -0.42
C LYS A 28 -6.04 26.01 -0.31
N CYS A 29 -5.73 25.37 -1.43
CA CYS A 29 -4.98 24.11 -1.40
C CYS A 29 -3.53 24.28 -0.94
N ALA A 30 -3.12 23.47 0.03
CA ALA A 30 -1.75 23.38 0.49
C ALA A 30 -0.85 22.54 -0.45
N GLN A 31 -1.40 21.81 -1.42
CA GLN A 31 -0.72 20.86 -2.29
C GLN A 31 0.07 19.77 -1.50
N CYS A 32 -0.52 19.30 -0.41
CA CYS A 32 0.05 18.25 0.43
C CYS A 32 -0.26 16.84 -0.06
N ASN A 33 -1.16 16.68 -1.03
CA ASN A 33 -1.60 15.43 -1.65
C ASN A 33 -2.20 14.38 -0.69
N LEU A 34 -2.50 14.73 0.57
CA LEU A 34 -3.10 13.80 1.53
C LEU A 34 -4.45 13.24 1.04
N CYS A 35 -5.24 14.05 0.36
CA CYS A 35 -6.52 13.62 -0.22
C CYS A 35 -6.35 12.49 -1.25
N ALA A 36 -5.29 12.54 -2.07
CA ALA A 36 -4.94 11.46 -2.98
C ALA A 36 -4.43 10.24 -2.23
N MET A 37 -3.58 10.44 -1.22
CA MET A 37 -3.00 9.36 -0.43
C MET A 37 -4.04 8.48 0.26
N VAL A 38 -5.05 9.10 0.88
CA VAL A 38 -6.07 8.38 1.65
C VAL A 38 -7.27 7.92 0.81
N CYS A 39 -7.34 8.28 -0.48
CA CYS A 39 -8.46 7.88 -1.33
C CYS A 39 -8.47 6.37 -1.55
N PRO A 40 -9.55 5.66 -1.11
CA PRO A 40 -9.60 4.19 -1.21
C PRO A 40 -9.70 3.69 -2.66
N HIS A 41 -10.17 4.53 -3.58
CA HIS A 41 -10.45 4.15 -4.96
C HIS A 41 -9.52 4.83 -5.97
N ALA A 42 -8.51 5.57 -5.49
CA ALA A 42 -7.54 6.28 -6.32
C ALA A 42 -8.17 7.24 -7.35
N VAL A 43 -9.34 7.79 -7.04
CA VAL A 43 -10.07 8.70 -7.94
C VAL A 43 -9.54 10.13 -7.95
N ILE A 44 -8.68 10.48 -7.00
CA ILE A 44 -8.08 11.81 -6.86
C ILE A 44 -6.64 11.75 -7.34
N ARG A 45 -6.30 12.58 -8.31
CA ARG A 45 -4.95 12.66 -8.88
C ARG A 45 -4.40 14.08 -8.82
N PRO A 46 -3.27 14.30 -8.16
CA PRO A 46 -2.50 15.54 -8.34
C PRO A 46 -1.76 15.48 -9.67
N ILE A 47 -1.91 16.51 -10.48
CA ILE A 47 -1.28 16.64 -11.80
C ILE A 47 -0.39 17.87 -11.79
N ALA A 48 0.84 17.73 -12.33
CA ALA A 48 1.75 18.83 -12.60
C ALA A 48 1.91 18.98 -14.11
N MET A 49 1.61 20.15 -14.65
CA MET A 49 1.59 20.44 -16.09
C MET A 49 2.62 21.54 -16.42
N ASN A 50 3.40 21.34 -17.46
CA ASN A 50 4.21 22.39 -18.07
C ASN A 50 3.30 23.38 -18.81
N ALA A 51 3.88 24.43 -19.41
CA ALA A 51 3.11 25.48 -20.09
C ALA A 51 2.30 24.94 -21.29
N GLU A 52 2.85 23.99 -22.02
CA GLU A 52 2.21 23.38 -23.19
C GLU A 52 1.03 22.48 -22.77
N GLU A 53 1.25 21.59 -21.79
CA GLU A 53 0.21 20.72 -21.22
C GLU A 53 -0.91 21.53 -20.58
N ALA A 54 -0.58 22.64 -19.90
CA ALA A 54 -1.56 23.52 -19.29
C ALA A 54 -2.40 24.28 -20.35
N ALA A 55 -1.77 24.67 -21.46
CA ALA A 55 -2.48 25.32 -22.57
C ALA A 55 -3.40 24.36 -23.33
N ALA A 56 -3.06 23.07 -23.37
CA ALA A 56 -3.85 22.01 -24.00
C ALA A 56 -4.94 21.43 -23.08
N ALA A 57 -4.98 21.83 -21.80
CA ALA A 57 -5.96 21.31 -20.85
C ALA A 57 -7.40 21.71 -21.25
N PRO A 58 -8.41 20.84 -21.02
CA PRO A 58 -9.80 21.14 -21.32
C PRO A 58 -10.29 22.44 -20.67
N GLU A 59 -11.20 23.13 -21.35
CA GLU A 59 -11.88 24.30 -20.80
C GLU A 59 -12.56 23.97 -19.47
N GLY A 60 -12.49 24.87 -18.50
CA GLY A 60 -13.01 24.66 -17.14
C GLY A 60 -12.04 23.93 -16.20
N THR A 61 -10.86 23.54 -16.66
CA THR A 61 -9.84 22.95 -15.78
C THR A 61 -9.35 24.00 -14.77
N THR A 62 -9.59 23.72 -13.48
CA THR A 62 -9.04 24.55 -12.40
C THR A 62 -7.56 24.26 -12.22
N MET A 63 -6.72 25.28 -12.34
CA MET A 63 -5.27 25.21 -12.18
C MET A 63 -4.77 26.29 -11.24
N VAL A 64 -3.70 26.03 -10.52
CA VAL A 64 -2.98 27.02 -9.71
C VAL A 64 -1.48 26.81 -9.87
N LYS A 65 -0.67 27.82 -9.59
CA LYS A 65 0.79 27.68 -9.64
C LYS A 65 1.25 26.58 -8.66
N HIS A 66 2.10 25.69 -9.14
CA HIS A 66 2.70 24.65 -8.29
C HIS A 66 3.64 25.30 -7.26
N LYS A 67 3.52 24.89 -5.98
CA LYS A 67 4.25 25.55 -4.86
C LYS A 67 5.74 25.20 -4.78
N ARG A 68 6.19 24.11 -5.45
CA ARG A 68 7.53 23.54 -5.28
C ARG A 68 8.33 23.43 -6.58
N ALA A 69 7.70 23.68 -7.73
CA ALA A 69 8.32 23.58 -9.05
C ALA A 69 7.63 24.53 -10.03
N ASP A 70 8.27 24.76 -11.18
CA ASP A 70 7.73 25.68 -12.20
C ASP A 70 6.73 24.97 -13.13
N TYR A 71 5.58 24.61 -12.55
CA TYR A 71 4.46 23.95 -13.22
C TYR A 71 3.12 24.58 -12.82
N GLN A 72 2.09 24.26 -13.56
CA GLN A 72 0.71 24.39 -13.09
C GLN A 72 0.30 23.12 -12.36
N TYR A 73 -0.37 23.29 -11.23
CA TYR A 73 -0.92 22.20 -10.42
C TYR A 73 -2.43 22.12 -10.58
N ALA A 74 -2.94 20.94 -10.84
CA ALA A 74 -4.36 20.63 -10.78
C ALA A 74 -4.61 19.42 -9.88
N LEU A 75 -5.78 19.38 -9.25
CA LEU A 75 -6.27 18.20 -8.55
C LEU A 75 -7.51 17.72 -9.28
N ILE A 76 -7.37 16.64 -10.06
CA ILE A 76 -8.46 16.08 -10.84
C ILE A 76 -9.14 14.94 -10.10
N VAL A 77 -10.44 14.75 -10.36
CA VAL A 77 -11.27 13.75 -9.69
C VAL A 77 -12.10 12.98 -10.71
N SER A 78 -11.97 11.63 -10.71
CA SER A 78 -12.92 10.78 -11.43
C SER A 78 -14.23 10.72 -10.65
N VAL A 79 -15.22 11.49 -11.08
CA VAL A 79 -16.50 11.62 -10.35
C VAL A 79 -17.37 10.37 -10.48
N LEU A 80 -17.27 9.65 -11.60
CA LEU A 80 -18.04 8.43 -11.85
C LEU A 80 -17.47 7.20 -11.11
N ASP A 81 -16.20 7.24 -10.72
CA ASP A 81 -15.54 6.18 -9.94
C ASP A 81 -15.48 6.51 -8.44
N CYS A 82 -15.89 7.72 -8.06
CA CYS A 82 -15.96 8.15 -6.65
C CYS A 82 -17.11 7.43 -5.93
N THR A 83 -16.86 6.99 -4.70
CA THR A 83 -17.88 6.37 -3.82
C THR A 83 -18.51 7.33 -2.82
N GLY A 84 -18.12 8.62 -2.83
CA GLY A 84 -18.71 9.65 -1.98
C GLY A 84 -18.37 9.55 -0.49
N CYS A 85 -17.34 8.81 -0.09
CA CYS A 85 -17.02 8.55 1.33
C CYS A 85 -16.57 9.78 2.13
N ALA A 86 -16.19 10.88 1.51
CA ALA A 86 -15.69 12.11 2.12
C ALA A 86 -14.35 12.03 2.87
N SER A 87 -13.63 10.89 2.86
CA SER A 87 -12.33 10.76 3.54
C SER A 87 -11.34 11.86 3.12
N CYS A 88 -11.32 12.21 1.83
CA CYS A 88 -10.46 13.27 1.27
C CYS A 88 -10.78 14.66 1.83
N ALA A 89 -12.05 14.98 2.03
CA ALA A 89 -12.50 16.24 2.60
C ALA A 89 -12.20 16.32 4.11
N ASN A 90 -12.36 15.19 4.82
CA ASN A 90 -12.10 15.12 6.26
C ASN A 90 -10.61 15.31 6.58
N VAL A 91 -9.70 14.68 5.84
CA VAL A 91 -8.25 14.82 6.09
C VAL A 91 -7.66 16.13 5.58
N CYS A 92 -8.39 16.92 4.79
CA CYS A 92 -7.87 18.14 4.20
C CYS A 92 -7.61 19.22 5.26
N PRO A 93 -6.35 19.59 5.53
CA PRO A 93 -6.02 20.54 6.60
C PRO A 93 -6.51 21.96 6.32
N THR A 94 -6.62 22.32 5.05
CA THR A 94 -7.04 23.66 4.60
C THR A 94 -8.51 23.72 4.16
N LYS A 95 -9.25 22.59 4.27
CA LYS A 95 -10.63 22.49 3.83
C LYS A 95 -10.85 22.96 2.39
N SER A 96 -9.88 22.66 1.52
CA SER A 96 -9.96 22.97 0.08
C SER A 96 -10.84 22.00 -0.71
N LEU A 97 -11.35 20.96 -0.07
CA LEU A 97 -12.29 20.01 -0.66
C LEU A 97 -13.67 20.13 0.02
N THR A 98 -14.70 20.32 -0.78
CA THR A 98 -16.10 20.37 -0.31
C THR A 98 -16.91 19.32 -1.07
N MET A 99 -17.69 18.52 -0.36
CA MET A 99 -18.57 17.54 -0.99
C MET A 99 -19.76 18.26 -1.65
N LYS A 100 -19.98 17.98 -2.94
CA LYS A 100 -21.06 18.56 -3.76
C LYS A 100 -21.87 17.45 -4.40
N PRO A 101 -23.17 17.69 -4.71
CA PRO A 101 -23.98 16.73 -5.44
C PRO A 101 -23.30 16.33 -6.75
N ILE A 102 -23.25 15.03 -7.05
CA ILE A 102 -22.57 14.51 -8.25
C ILE A 102 -23.11 15.17 -9.54
N ALA A 103 -24.41 15.46 -9.60
CA ALA A 103 -25.04 16.08 -10.76
C ALA A 103 -24.42 17.44 -11.13
N SER A 104 -23.87 18.18 -10.17
CA SER A 104 -23.20 19.47 -10.43
C SER A 104 -21.75 19.33 -10.88
N GLU A 105 -21.18 18.13 -10.81
CA GLU A 105 -19.75 17.89 -11.04
C GLU A 105 -19.45 16.94 -12.22
N LEU A 106 -20.50 16.46 -12.94
CA LEU A 106 -20.36 15.46 -14.01
C LEU A 106 -19.40 15.90 -15.13
N ASP A 107 -19.39 17.19 -15.49
CA ASP A 107 -18.48 17.69 -16.53
C ASP A 107 -17.00 17.55 -16.16
N ARG A 108 -16.67 17.40 -14.88
CA ARG A 108 -15.30 17.18 -14.42
C ARG A 108 -14.77 15.79 -14.79
N GLN A 109 -15.65 14.83 -15.12
CA GLN A 109 -15.21 13.55 -15.64
C GLN A 109 -14.40 13.71 -16.93
N LYS A 110 -14.83 14.58 -17.84
CA LYS A 110 -14.13 14.87 -19.10
C LYS A 110 -12.73 15.45 -18.85
N ILE A 111 -12.60 16.30 -17.82
CA ILE A 111 -11.30 16.86 -17.42
C ILE A 111 -10.40 15.75 -16.87
N TYR A 112 -10.94 14.86 -16.03
CA TYR A 112 -10.20 13.71 -15.51
C TYR A 112 -9.70 12.81 -16.64
N ASP A 113 -10.61 12.41 -17.55
CA ASP A 113 -10.30 11.49 -18.65
C ASP A 113 -9.23 12.07 -19.59
N ALA A 114 -9.21 13.39 -19.79
CA ALA A 114 -8.22 14.07 -20.63
C ALA A 114 -6.85 14.23 -19.95
N LEU A 115 -6.79 14.34 -18.62
CA LEU A 115 -5.56 14.71 -17.90
C LEU A 115 -4.94 13.57 -17.09
N VAL A 116 -5.64 12.46 -16.88
CA VAL A 116 -5.16 11.36 -16.01
C VAL A 116 -3.84 10.74 -16.49
N ASP A 117 -3.60 10.78 -17.80
CA ASP A 117 -2.38 10.27 -18.42
C ASP A 117 -1.30 11.34 -18.69
N THR A 118 -1.45 12.53 -18.09
CA THR A 118 -0.41 13.58 -18.13
C THR A 118 0.94 13.00 -17.69
N SER A 119 1.98 13.34 -18.43
CA SER A 119 3.34 12.82 -18.18
C SER A 119 3.80 13.07 -16.76
N GLU A 120 4.31 12.04 -16.11
CA GLU A 120 4.99 12.20 -14.81
C GLU A 120 6.20 13.14 -14.93
N LYS A 121 6.46 13.87 -13.87
CA LYS A 121 7.61 14.79 -13.76
C LYS A 121 8.64 14.15 -12.83
N PRO A 122 9.76 13.59 -13.34
CA PRO A 122 10.71 12.82 -12.55
C PRO A 122 11.20 13.54 -11.29
N GLU A 123 11.38 14.84 -11.34
CA GLU A 123 11.83 15.68 -10.23
C GLU A 123 10.79 15.82 -9.09
N LEU A 124 9.52 15.51 -9.38
CA LEU A 124 8.45 15.48 -8.37
C LEU A 124 8.24 14.11 -7.74
N LEU A 125 8.79 13.04 -8.34
CA LEU A 125 8.63 11.65 -7.88
C LEU A 125 9.51 11.33 -6.65
N THR A 126 9.52 12.22 -5.68
CA THR A 126 10.31 12.05 -4.45
C THR A 126 9.71 10.97 -3.55
N ASN A 127 10.58 10.34 -2.74
CA ASN A 127 10.20 9.27 -1.81
C ASN A 127 9.64 9.81 -0.48
N ASN A 128 8.80 10.84 -0.53
CA ASN A 128 8.03 11.37 0.60
C ASN A 128 6.52 11.31 0.31
N THR A 129 5.72 11.60 1.31
CA THR A 129 4.25 11.49 1.24
C THR A 129 3.61 12.34 0.14
N ILE A 130 4.27 13.43 -0.28
CA ILE A 130 3.77 14.32 -1.32
C ILE A 130 4.16 13.79 -2.71
N GLY A 131 5.44 13.46 -2.89
CA GLY A 131 6.00 13.06 -4.18
C GLY A 131 5.47 11.72 -4.67
N VAL A 132 5.27 10.76 -3.75
CA VAL A 132 4.74 9.43 -4.11
C VAL A 132 3.34 9.52 -4.74
N GLN A 133 2.56 10.56 -4.44
CA GLN A 133 1.22 10.71 -4.99
C GLN A 133 1.18 11.19 -6.45
N TYR A 134 2.30 11.68 -7.01
CA TYR A 134 2.42 11.96 -8.45
C TYR A 134 2.69 10.68 -9.27
N ARG A 135 3.07 9.58 -8.61
CA ARG A 135 3.23 8.28 -9.29
C ARG A 135 1.88 7.68 -9.61
N LYS A 136 1.79 7.00 -10.77
CA LYS A 136 0.60 6.23 -11.14
C LYS A 136 0.29 5.20 -10.03
N PRO A 137 -0.93 5.17 -9.47
CA PRO A 137 -1.38 4.02 -8.69
C PRO A 137 -1.77 2.88 -9.63
N TYR A 138 -1.26 1.69 -9.36
CA TYR A 138 -1.63 0.49 -10.13
C TYR A 138 -2.77 -0.29 -9.50
N LEU A 139 -3.41 0.27 -8.47
CA LEU A 139 -4.70 -0.16 -7.91
C LEU A 139 -5.64 1.02 -7.93
N GLU A 140 -6.67 0.95 -8.77
CA GLU A 140 -7.62 2.04 -8.97
C GLU A 140 -9.05 1.51 -9.23
N PHE A 141 -10.05 2.29 -8.80
CA PHE A 141 -11.47 2.05 -9.05
C PHE A 141 -11.97 0.67 -8.57
N SER A 142 -11.38 0.16 -7.48
CA SER A 142 -11.75 -1.13 -6.91
C SER A 142 -13.20 -1.15 -6.41
N GLY A 143 -13.78 -2.37 -6.30
CA GLY A 143 -15.10 -2.59 -5.68
C GLY A 143 -15.11 -2.52 -4.15
N ALA A 144 -14.10 -1.91 -3.52
CA ALA A 144 -14.05 -1.76 -2.07
C ALA A 144 -15.14 -0.85 -1.52
N CYS A 145 -15.45 -0.99 -0.24
CA CYS A 145 -16.43 -0.15 0.47
C CYS A 145 -16.05 1.35 0.41
N ALA A 146 -17.04 2.21 0.47
CA ALA A 146 -16.82 3.65 0.63
C ALA A 146 -16.07 3.92 1.94
N GLY A 147 -14.88 4.55 1.87
CA GLY A 147 -14.05 4.80 3.05
C GLY A 147 -13.26 3.60 3.57
N CYS A 148 -13.12 2.52 2.78
CA CYS A 148 -12.34 1.33 3.15
C CYS A 148 -10.95 1.71 3.66
N GLY A 149 -10.53 1.13 4.79
CA GLY A 149 -9.22 1.36 5.38
C GLY A 149 -8.10 0.51 4.79
N GLU A 150 -8.42 -0.52 4.00
CA GLU A 150 -7.43 -1.46 3.43
C GLU A 150 -6.77 -0.93 2.16
N THR A 151 -7.59 -0.51 1.19
CA THR A 151 -7.12 -0.14 -0.15
C THR A 151 -6.11 1.00 -0.21
N PRO A 152 -6.10 2.01 0.70
CA PRO A 152 -5.04 3.02 0.69
C PRO A 152 -3.63 2.46 0.89
N TYR A 153 -3.47 1.39 1.70
CA TYR A 153 -2.17 0.73 1.87
C TYR A 153 -1.75 -0.03 0.62
N ALA A 154 -2.65 -0.85 0.06
CA ALA A 154 -2.38 -1.58 -1.17
C ALA A 154 -2.07 -0.63 -2.34
N LYS A 155 -2.85 0.46 -2.48
CA LYS A 155 -2.60 1.51 -3.45
C LYS A 155 -1.20 2.12 -3.28
N LEU A 156 -0.83 2.51 -2.06
CA LEU A 156 0.49 3.09 -1.78
C LEU A 156 1.62 2.11 -2.14
N ALA A 157 1.49 0.84 -1.80
CA ALA A 157 2.45 -0.19 -2.21
C ALA A 157 2.56 -0.29 -3.74
N THR A 158 1.43 -0.25 -4.45
CA THR A 158 1.46 -0.26 -5.92
C THR A 158 2.06 1.01 -6.52
N GLN A 159 1.90 2.19 -5.91
CA GLN A 159 2.59 3.41 -6.35
C GLN A 159 4.11 3.32 -6.20
N LEU A 160 4.59 2.52 -5.26
CA LEU A 160 6.02 2.34 -5.01
C LEU A 160 6.64 1.25 -5.91
N TYR A 161 5.92 0.15 -6.15
CA TYR A 161 6.48 -1.08 -6.70
C TYR A 161 5.63 -1.71 -7.80
N GLY A 162 4.48 -1.13 -8.16
CA GLY A 162 3.46 -1.75 -9.00
C GLY A 162 3.95 -2.22 -10.37
N ASP A 163 4.93 -1.53 -10.95
CA ASP A 163 5.54 -1.89 -12.24
C ASP A 163 6.25 -3.27 -12.24
N ARG A 164 6.52 -3.84 -11.06
CA ARG A 164 7.29 -5.07 -10.87
C ARG A 164 6.80 -5.94 -9.71
N MET A 165 5.56 -5.73 -9.27
CA MET A 165 4.97 -6.38 -8.10
C MET A 165 4.35 -7.73 -8.45
N TYR A 166 4.58 -8.75 -7.61
CA TYR A 166 3.80 -9.98 -7.56
C TYR A 166 2.98 -10.00 -6.28
N ILE A 167 1.69 -10.22 -6.41
CA ILE A 167 0.74 -10.19 -5.30
C ILE A 167 0.05 -11.55 -5.18
N ALA A 168 0.39 -12.28 -4.13
CA ALA A 168 -0.38 -13.43 -3.67
C ALA A 168 -1.43 -12.93 -2.67
N ASN A 169 -2.70 -13.19 -2.91
CA ASN A 169 -3.77 -12.63 -2.10
C ASN A 169 -4.55 -13.73 -1.38
N ALA A 170 -4.66 -13.64 -0.06
CA ALA A 170 -5.51 -14.53 0.72
C ALA A 170 -6.98 -14.21 0.49
N THR A 171 -7.82 -15.23 0.38
CA THR A 171 -9.27 -15.08 0.25
C THR A 171 -9.83 -14.21 1.40
N GLY A 172 -10.60 -13.18 1.05
CA GLY A 172 -11.17 -12.20 1.97
C GLY A 172 -11.58 -10.93 1.23
N CYS A 173 -11.72 -9.80 1.94
CA CYS A 173 -12.06 -8.52 1.31
C CYS A 173 -11.06 -8.13 0.23
N SER A 174 -9.77 -8.33 0.48
CA SER A 174 -8.71 -7.98 -0.47
C SER A 174 -8.77 -8.80 -1.76
N SER A 175 -9.23 -10.03 -1.73
CA SER A 175 -9.48 -10.81 -2.94
C SER A 175 -10.74 -10.35 -3.69
N ILE A 176 -11.78 -9.92 -2.96
CA ILE A 176 -13.02 -9.45 -3.58
C ILE A 176 -12.78 -8.12 -4.32
N TRP A 177 -12.25 -7.12 -3.63
CA TRP A 177 -11.96 -5.84 -4.29
C TRP A 177 -10.74 -5.90 -5.23
N GLY A 178 -9.88 -6.94 -5.11
CA GLY A 178 -8.68 -7.11 -5.93
C GLY A 178 -8.90 -7.81 -7.27
N GLY A 179 -9.97 -8.61 -7.43
CA GLY A 179 -10.14 -9.36 -8.67
C GLY A 179 -11.38 -10.26 -8.77
N SER A 180 -12.05 -10.60 -7.65
CA SER A 180 -13.24 -11.45 -7.68
C SER A 180 -14.54 -10.70 -8.00
N ALA A 181 -14.55 -9.38 -7.92
CA ALA A 181 -15.56 -8.55 -8.57
C ALA A 181 -15.41 -8.73 -10.09
N PRO A 182 -16.43 -8.48 -10.91
CA PRO A 182 -16.36 -8.77 -12.35
C PRO A 182 -15.29 -7.98 -13.12
N SER A 183 -14.58 -7.07 -12.45
CA SER A 183 -13.53 -6.22 -13.03
C SER A 183 -12.24 -6.29 -12.21
N THR A 184 -11.11 -6.03 -12.87
CA THR A 184 -9.78 -6.01 -12.26
C THR A 184 -9.34 -4.57 -12.02
N PRO A 185 -9.12 -4.15 -10.75
CA PRO A 185 -8.67 -2.81 -10.41
C PRO A 185 -7.14 -2.65 -10.53
N TYR A 186 -6.38 -3.75 -10.58
CA TYR A 186 -4.96 -3.70 -10.87
C TYR A 186 -4.73 -3.40 -12.35
N THR A 187 -3.94 -2.37 -12.63
CA THR A 187 -3.73 -1.82 -13.98
C THR A 187 -2.25 -1.81 -14.36
N VAL A 188 -1.98 -1.45 -15.60
CA VAL A 188 -0.63 -1.32 -16.15
C VAL A 188 -0.31 0.12 -16.53
N ASP A 189 0.98 0.45 -16.67
CA ASP A 189 1.43 1.70 -17.26
C ASP A 189 1.39 1.67 -18.81
N LYS A 190 1.82 2.76 -19.43
CA LYS A 190 1.89 2.89 -20.89
C LYS A 190 2.85 1.90 -21.57
N ASN A 191 3.76 1.28 -20.80
CA ASN A 191 4.71 0.29 -21.29
C ASN A 191 4.20 -1.16 -21.07
N GLY A 192 3.00 -1.31 -20.51
CA GLY A 192 2.41 -2.63 -20.18
C GLY A 192 2.91 -3.23 -18.87
N HIS A 193 3.67 -2.48 -18.05
CA HIS A 193 4.13 -2.95 -16.75
C HIS A 193 3.06 -2.71 -15.68
N GLY A 194 2.82 -3.70 -14.83
CA GLY A 194 1.89 -3.62 -13.72
C GLY A 194 1.97 -4.84 -12.80
N PRO A 195 1.20 -4.86 -11.70
CA PRO A 195 1.21 -5.99 -10.78
C PRO A 195 0.66 -7.25 -11.43
N ALA A 196 1.35 -8.38 -11.19
CA ALA A 196 0.76 -9.70 -11.37
C ALA A 196 0.04 -10.08 -10.06
N TRP A 197 -1.27 -10.24 -10.13
CA TRP A 197 -2.10 -10.56 -8.97
C TRP A 197 -2.75 -11.93 -9.15
N SER A 198 -2.71 -12.74 -8.10
CA SER A 198 -3.44 -14.01 -8.05
C SER A 198 -3.99 -14.27 -6.66
N ASN A 199 -5.21 -14.81 -6.61
CA ASN A 199 -5.81 -15.26 -5.37
C ASN A 199 -5.30 -16.65 -5.00
N SER A 200 -5.07 -16.87 -3.72
CA SER A 200 -4.80 -18.19 -3.14
C SER A 200 -5.96 -18.65 -2.27
N LEU A 201 -5.86 -19.84 -1.71
CA LEU A 201 -6.74 -20.26 -0.63
C LEU A 201 -6.47 -19.43 0.63
N PHE A 202 -7.38 -19.51 1.58
CA PHE A 202 -7.32 -18.70 2.79
C PHE A 202 -6.13 -19.07 3.68
N GLU A 203 -5.78 -20.36 3.70
CA GLU A 203 -4.74 -20.93 4.54
C GLU A 203 -3.33 -20.90 3.96
N ASP A 204 -3.16 -20.92 2.62
CA ASP A 204 -1.87 -21.18 1.95
C ASP A 204 -1.20 -19.96 1.30
N ASN A 205 -1.70 -18.75 1.57
CA ASN A 205 -1.27 -17.55 0.86
C ASN A 205 0.21 -17.21 1.04
N ALA A 206 0.76 -17.44 2.21
CA ALA A 206 2.18 -17.17 2.46
C ALA A 206 3.06 -18.10 1.62
N GLU A 207 2.74 -19.39 1.59
CA GLU A 207 3.43 -20.40 0.79
C GLU A 207 3.27 -20.15 -0.71
N PHE A 208 2.10 -19.65 -1.14
CA PHE A 208 1.87 -19.27 -2.51
C PHE A 208 2.78 -18.10 -2.95
N ALA A 209 2.91 -17.07 -2.10
CA ALA A 209 3.88 -15.99 -2.33
C ALA A 209 5.32 -16.51 -2.36
N TYR A 210 5.65 -17.44 -1.47
CA TYR A 210 6.96 -18.08 -1.44
C TYR A 210 7.25 -18.87 -2.72
N GLY A 211 6.23 -19.52 -3.29
CA GLY A 211 6.31 -20.15 -4.61
C GLY A 211 6.65 -19.16 -5.72
N PHE A 212 6.04 -17.99 -5.74
CA PHE A 212 6.39 -16.91 -6.68
C PHE A 212 7.86 -16.47 -6.52
N PHE A 213 8.30 -16.30 -5.26
CA PHE A 213 9.70 -15.97 -5.00
C PHE A 213 10.65 -17.04 -5.56
N HIS A 214 10.38 -18.31 -5.31
CA HIS A 214 11.23 -19.41 -5.77
C HIS A 214 11.32 -19.51 -7.30
N ALA A 215 10.19 -19.43 -7.98
CA ALA A 215 10.15 -19.46 -9.44
C ALA A 215 10.99 -18.30 -10.02
N GLN A 216 10.79 -17.10 -9.48
CA GLN A 216 11.50 -15.89 -9.88
C GLN A 216 13.02 -16.00 -9.62
N ASP A 217 13.42 -16.48 -8.44
CA ASP A 217 14.82 -16.62 -8.05
C ASP A 217 15.54 -17.64 -8.95
N SER A 218 14.86 -18.75 -9.31
CA SER A 218 15.40 -19.78 -10.17
C SER A 218 15.63 -19.27 -11.61
N ILE A 219 14.65 -18.59 -12.18
CA ILE A 219 14.77 -17.98 -13.53
C ILE A 219 15.89 -16.94 -13.53
N ARG A 220 15.95 -16.10 -12.52
CA ARG A 220 16.98 -15.07 -12.39
C ARG A 220 18.39 -15.63 -12.29
N LYS A 221 18.58 -16.71 -11.55
CA LYS A 221 19.90 -17.40 -11.48
C LYS A 221 20.35 -17.85 -12.85
N GLU A 222 19.48 -18.44 -13.65
CA GLU A 222 19.80 -18.82 -15.03
C GLU A 222 20.14 -17.59 -15.88
N LEU A 223 19.34 -16.50 -15.79
CA LEU A 223 19.64 -15.26 -16.51
C LEU A 223 21.00 -14.66 -16.14
N LEU A 224 21.38 -14.70 -14.85
CA LEU A 224 22.70 -14.21 -14.42
C LEU A 224 23.85 -15.05 -15.00
N ILE A 225 23.69 -16.38 -15.07
CA ILE A 225 24.68 -17.28 -15.70
C ILE A 225 24.84 -16.92 -17.19
N ARG A 226 23.73 -16.69 -17.92
CA ARG A 226 23.75 -16.28 -19.32
C ARG A 226 24.40 -14.91 -19.51
N LEU A 227 24.11 -13.97 -18.63
CA LEU A 227 24.73 -12.63 -18.67
C LEU A 227 26.25 -12.68 -18.44
N GLU A 228 26.74 -13.55 -17.57
CA GLU A 228 28.17 -13.77 -17.40
C GLU A 228 28.82 -14.32 -18.68
N ALA A 229 28.17 -15.25 -19.37
CA ALA A 229 28.64 -15.78 -20.65
C ALA A 229 28.64 -14.69 -21.75
N ILE A 230 27.60 -13.88 -21.83
CA ILE A 230 27.51 -12.73 -22.76
C ILE A 230 28.65 -11.74 -22.53
N LYS A 231 28.89 -11.39 -21.24
CA LYS A 231 30.00 -10.50 -20.85
C LYS A 231 31.37 -11.09 -21.20
N ALA A 232 31.58 -12.38 -20.94
CA ALA A 232 32.83 -13.08 -21.28
C ALA A 232 33.10 -13.12 -22.81
N ALA A 233 32.05 -13.15 -23.62
CA ALA A 233 32.13 -13.02 -25.06
C ALA A 233 32.39 -11.58 -25.57
N GLY A 234 32.51 -10.59 -24.66
CA GLY A 234 32.72 -9.19 -25.01
C GLY A 234 31.47 -8.47 -25.51
N ILE A 235 30.27 -9.04 -25.32
CA ILE A 235 29.00 -8.49 -25.80
C ILE A 235 28.38 -7.62 -24.71
N ALA A 236 27.96 -6.40 -25.04
CA ALA A 236 27.27 -5.45 -24.17
C ALA A 236 27.87 -5.31 -22.75
N VAL A 237 29.19 -5.41 -22.60
CA VAL A 237 29.91 -5.52 -21.31
C VAL A 237 29.48 -4.45 -20.30
N GLU A 238 29.52 -3.17 -20.72
CA GLU A 238 29.17 -2.04 -19.83
C GLU A 238 27.72 -2.11 -19.32
N ALA A 239 26.79 -2.55 -20.18
CA ALA A 239 25.38 -2.68 -19.82
C ALA A 239 25.15 -3.85 -18.85
N VAL A 240 25.85 -4.98 -19.04
CA VAL A 240 25.80 -6.12 -18.13
C VAL A 240 26.37 -5.73 -16.76
N GLU A 241 27.51 -5.06 -16.70
CA GLU A 241 28.13 -4.61 -15.45
C GLU A 241 27.25 -3.60 -14.71
N ALA A 242 26.64 -2.65 -15.43
CA ALA A 242 25.68 -1.72 -14.84
C ALA A 242 24.46 -2.45 -14.25
N TYR A 243 23.95 -3.46 -14.96
CA TYR A 243 22.86 -4.30 -14.48
C TYR A 243 23.27 -5.08 -13.22
N GLU A 244 24.40 -5.78 -13.22
CA GLU A 244 24.90 -6.54 -12.08
C GLU A 244 25.01 -5.67 -10.81
N ASN A 245 25.43 -4.42 -10.94
CA ASN A 245 25.59 -3.47 -9.84
C ASN A 245 24.29 -2.78 -9.37
N GLY A 246 23.25 -2.80 -10.20
CA GLY A 246 22.05 -1.97 -9.99
C GLY A 246 20.73 -2.74 -9.84
N TRP A 247 20.63 -3.97 -10.33
CA TRP A 247 19.33 -4.67 -10.41
C TRP A 247 18.66 -4.97 -9.06
N LYS A 248 19.45 -5.16 -7.98
CA LYS A 248 18.91 -5.43 -6.64
C LYS A 248 18.28 -4.21 -5.96
N LYS A 249 18.65 -3.03 -6.40
CA LYS A 249 18.19 -1.78 -5.77
C LYS A 249 16.89 -1.31 -6.40
N THR A 250 15.88 -1.04 -5.58
CA THR A 250 14.56 -0.57 -6.00
C THR A 250 14.62 0.61 -6.96
N GLU A 251 15.46 1.60 -6.65
CA GLU A 251 15.55 2.86 -7.40
C GLU A 251 16.21 2.71 -8.78
N THR A 252 17.07 1.71 -8.97
CA THR A 252 17.85 1.53 -10.20
C THR A 252 17.45 0.31 -11.02
N SER A 253 16.77 -0.65 -10.41
CA SER A 253 16.49 -1.96 -11.06
C SER A 253 15.86 -1.81 -12.44
N ARG A 254 14.80 -1.02 -12.59
CA ARG A 254 14.15 -0.80 -13.89
C ARG A 254 15.08 -0.10 -14.88
N ILE A 255 15.77 0.95 -14.44
CA ILE A 255 16.66 1.75 -15.28
C ILE A 255 17.77 0.89 -15.89
N VAL A 256 18.45 0.10 -15.06
CA VAL A 256 19.55 -0.76 -15.57
C VAL A 256 19.03 -1.95 -16.38
N THR A 257 17.82 -2.43 -16.10
CA THR A 257 17.16 -3.47 -16.89
C THR A 257 16.82 -2.98 -18.29
N ASP A 258 16.20 -1.82 -18.41
CA ASP A 258 15.79 -1.26 -19.70
C ASP A 258 17.02 -0.92 -20.55
N ALA A 259 18.09 -0.39 -19.95
CA ALA A 259 19.37 -0.14 -20.62
C ALA A 259 20.04 -1.44 -21.10
N LEU A 260 20.01 -2.51 -20.28
CA LEU A 260 20.52 -3.83 -20.68
C LEU A 260 19.75 -4.41 -21.86
N ILE A 261 18.41 -4.38 -21.79
CA ILE A 261 17.56 -4.88 -22.88
C ILE A 261 17.87 -4.14 -24.17
N ALA A 262 17.93 -2.82 -24.15
CA ALA A 262 18.24 -2.00 -25.32
C ALA A 262 19.62 -2.31 -25.91
N ALA A 263 20.63 -2.56 -25.09
CA ALA A 263 21.96 -2.96 -25.53
C ALA A 263 21.98 -4.35 -26.16
N LEU A 264 21.25 -5.32 -25.55
CA LEU A 264 21.18 -6.70 -26.08
C LEU A 264 20.36 -6.79 -27.37
N GLU A 265 19.33 -5.96 -27.55
CA GLU A 265 18.56 -5.90 -28.81
C GLU A 265 19.38 -5.40 -29.98
N GLN A 266 20.45 -4.63 -29.76
CA GLN A 266 21.39 -4.14 -30.79
C GLN A 266 22.64 -5.01 -30.92
N ALA A 267 22.83 -5.99 -30.05
CA ALA A 267 24.03 -6.83 -30.02
C ALA A 267 23.92 -8.03 -30.97
N GLU A 268 25.03 -8.76 -31.13
CA GLU A 268 25.05 -10.06 -31.81
C GLU A 268 24.08 -11.03 -31.14
N GLN A 269 23.17 -11.62 -31.94
CA GLN A 269 22.09 -12.47 -31.45
C GLN A 269 22.57 -13.91 -31.21
N THR A 270 23.47 -14.09 -30.24
CA THR A 270 23.90 -15.43 -29.80
C THR A 270 22.75 -16.18 -29.12
N GLU A 271 22.92 -17.46 -28.83
CA GLU A 271 21.91 -18.26 -28.10
C GLU A 271 21.62 -17.67 -26.71
N ASP A 272 22.67 -17.24 -25.99
CA ASP A 272 22.51 -16.63 -24.66
C ASP A 272 21.79 -15.28 -24.74
N VAL A 273 22.10 -14.42 -25.70
CA VAL A 273 21.42 -13.14 -25.92
C VAL A 273 19.93 -13.35 -26.20
N LYS A 274 19.59 -14.30 -27.09
CA LYS A 274 18.20 -14.64 -27.40
C LYS A 274 17.45 -15.14 -26.16
N TYR A 275 18.07 -16.05 -25.41
CA TYR A 275 17.47 -16.56 -24.17
C TYR A 275 17.18 -15.45 -23.17
N VAL A 276 18.12 -14.53 -22.95
CA VAL A 276 17.93 -13.39 -22.04
C VAL A 276 16.80 -12.49 -22.54
N LEU A 277 16.72 -12.19 -23.83
CA LEU A 277 15.68 -11.35 -24.42
C LEU A 277 14.29 -12.02 -24.38
N GLU A 278 14.20 -13.33 -24.56
CA GLU A 278 12.96 -14.10 -24.41
C GLU A 278 12.44 -14.11 -22.99
N ASN A 279 13.33 -13.98 -22.00
CA ASN A 279 13.01 -13.95 -20.58
C ASN A 279 13.20 -12.56 -19.94
N LYS A 280 13.21 -11.50 -20.73
CA LYS A 280 13.54 -10.14 -20.29
C LYS A 280 12.62 -9.59 -19.18
N GLU A 281 11.40 -10.07 -19.10
CA GLU A 281 10.45 -9.68 -18.04
C GLU A 281 10.95 -10.04 -16.64
N TYR A 282 11.81 -11.03 -16.49
CA TYR A 282 12.38 -11.48 -15.22
C TYR A 282 13.66 -10.75 -14.82
N LEU A 283 14.20 -9.85 -15.64
CA LEU A 283 15.42 -9.10 -15.33
C LEU A 283 15.21 -8.07 -14.20
N ALA A 284 14.15 -7.30 -14.23
CA ALA A 284 13.86 -6.35 -13.15
C ALA A 284 13.60 -7.08 -11.82
N LYS A 285 14.11 -6.52 -10.69
CA LYS A 285 13.83 -7.07 -9.36
C LYS A 285 12.33 -7.14 -9.15
N LYS A 286 11.77 -8.30 -8.94
CA LYS A 286 10.36 -8.43 -8.58
C LYS A 286 10.18 -8.15 -7.09
N SER A 287 9.09 -7.49 -6.75
CA SER A 287 8.67 -7.24 -5.38
C SER A 287 7.52 -8.19 -5.07
N VAL A 288 7.78 -9.21 -4.25
CA VAL A 288 6.79 -10.26 -3.95
C VAL A 288 6.09 -9.95 -2.65
N TRP A 289 4.76 -9.91 -2.69
CA TRP A 289 3.90 -9.56 -1.56
C TRP A 289 2.80 -10.60 -1.34
N ALA A 290 2.72 -11.16 -0.13
CA ALA A 290 1.53 -11.85 0.36
C ALA A 290 0.62 -10.83 1.04
N VAL A 291 -0.62 -10.71 0.58
CA VAL A 291 -1.58 -9.73 1.10
C VAL A 291 -2.81 -10.45 1.63
N GLY A 292 -3.27 -10.10 2.80
CA GLY A 292 -4.49 -10.67 3.37
C GLY A 292 -4.91 -9.98 4.66
N GLY A 293 -6.11 -10.35 5.14
CA GLY A 293 -6.71 -9.79 6.36
C GLY A 293 -6.19 -10.45 7.64
N ASP A 294 -6.67 -9.94 8.77
CA ASP A 294 -6.36 -10.46 10.10
C ASP A 294 -6.81 -11.93 10.29
N GLY A 295 -7.93 -12.34 9.72
CA GLY A 295 -8.37 -13.75 9.77
C GLY A 295 -7.36 -14.73 9.18
N TRP A 296 -6.73 -14.35 8.05
CA TRP A 296 -5.62 -15.10 7.48
C TRP A 296 -4.40 -15.09 8.44
N ALA A 297 -3.94 -13.90 8.79
CA ALA A 297 -2.63 -13.77 9.43
C ALA A 297 -2.58 -14.23 10.89
N TYR A 298 -3.68 -14.09 11.64
CA TYR A 298 -3.72 -14.44 13.07
C TYR A 298 -4.30 -15.81 13.34
N ASP A 299 -4.97 -16.43 12.37
CA ASP A 299 -5.68 -17.70 12.58
C ASP A 299 -5.24 -18.74 11.54
N ILE A 300 -6.03 -18.97 10.51
CA ILE A 300 -5.90 -20.15 9.64
C ILE A 300 -4.60 -20.18 8.83
N GLY A 301 -4.10 -19.02 8.38
CA GLY A 301 -2.86 -18.91 7.60
C GLY A 301 -1.59 -18.69 8.45
N TYR A 302 -1.71 -18.65 9.78
CA TYR A 302 -0.55 -18.35 10.64
C TYR A 302 0.58 -19.38 10.51
N GLY A 303 0.25 -20.67 10.39
CA GLY A 303 1.25 -21.73 10.22
C GLY A 303 2.09 -21.55 8.97
N GLY A 304 1.48 -21.15 7.86
CA GLY A 304 2.16 -20.81 6.62
C GLY A 304 3.04 -19.56 6.74
N ILE A 305 2.55 -18.53 7.42
CA ILE A 305 3.34 -17.31 7.70
C ILE A 305 4.59 -17.68 8.51
N ASP A 306 4.44 -18.44 9.59
CA ASP A 306 5.54 -18.89 10.44
C ASP A 306 6.59 -19.67 9.63
N HIS A 307 6.11 -20.62 8.81
CA HIS A 307 6.98 -21.41 7.93
C HIS A 307 7.75 -20.55 6.94
N VAL A 308 7.09 -19.62 6.25
CA VAL A 308 7.71 -18.75 5.23
C VAL A 308 8.73 -17.79 5.85
N MET A 309 8.40 -17.21 7.02
CA MET A 309 9.35 -16.36 7.76
C MET A 309 10.61 -17.14 8.17
N ALA A 310 10.44 -18.41 8.55
CA ALA A 310 11.56 -19.30 8.91
C ALA A 310 12.51 -19.58 7.73
N GLN A 311 12.08 -19.43 6.48
CA GLN A 311 12.92 -19.67 5.30
C GLN A 311 13.95 -18.56 5.04
N ASN A 312 13.82 -17.41 5.68
CA ASN A 312 14.73 -16.26 5.52
C ASN A 312 14.95 -15.87 4.04
N ARG A 313 13.86 -15.60 3.33
CA ARG A 313 13.87 -15.19 1.91
C ARG A 313 13.17 -13.84 1.73
N ASP A 314 13.49 -13.12 0.65
CA ASP A 314 12.93 -11.81 0.30
C ASP A 314 11.46 -11.94 -0.14
N VAL A 315 10.59 -12.13 0.84
CA VAL A 315 9.12 -12.14 0.69
C VAL A 315 8.51 -11.16 1.67
N ASN A 316 7.67 -10.28 1.17
CA ASN A 316 7.01 -9.27 1.97
C ASN A 316 5.56 -9.68 2.30
N LEU A 317 5.13 -9.49 3.53
CA LEU A 317 3.76 -9.71 3.95
C LEU A 317 3.09 -8.38 4.31
N MET A 318 1.87 -8.16 3.81
CA MET A 318 1.01 -7.05 4.20
C MET A 318 -0.25 -7.58 4.86
N VAL A 319 -0.37 -7.36 6.16
CA VAL A 319 -1.54 -7.74 6.94
C VAL A 319 -2.48 -6.54 7.05
N LEU A 320 -3.66 -6.66 6.45
CA LEU A 320 -4.72 -5.65 6.50
C LEU A 320 -5.60 -5.95 7.73
N ASP A 321 -5.18 -5.41 8.87
CA ASP A 321 -5.72 -5.75 10.18
C ASP A 321 -6.90 -4.86 10.56
N THR A 322 -8.12 -5.43 10.49
CA THR A 322 -9.34 -4.73 10.89
C THR A 322 -9.59 -4.78 12.41
N ALA A 323 -8.71 -5.46 13.16
CA ALA A 323 -8.83 -5.70 14.60
C ALA A 323 -10.20 -6.32 15.00
N LYS A 324 -10.83 -7.06 14.08
CA LYS A 324 -12.17 -7.65 14.29
C LYS A 324 -12.12 -8.84 15.23
N PHE A 325 -11.00 -9.52 15.31
CA PHE A 325 -10.82 -10.73 16.11
C PHE A 325 -11.01 -10.49 17.63
N ALA A 326 -10.80 -9.26 18.10
CA ALA A 326 -10.95 -8.91 19.52
C ALA A 326 -12.41 -8.70 19.97
N ALA A 327 -13.35 -8.55 19.02
CA ALA A 327 -14.74 -8.13 19.33
C ALA A 327 -15.72 -9.30 19.51
N SER A 328 -15.28 -10.57 19.46
CA SER A 328 -16.21 -11.73 19.46
C SER A 328 -16.82 -12.06 20.83
N GLY A 329 -16.72 -11.21 21.84
CA GLY A 329 -17.27 -11.42 23.19
C GLY A 329 -16.65 -12.60 23.97
N LYS A 330 -15.73 -13.32 23.35
CA LYS A 330 -14.89 -14.34 23.99
C LYS A 330 -13.58 -13.68 24.42
N ARG A 331 -13.18 -13.88 25.64
CA ARG A 331 -11.93 -13.43 26.22
C ARG A 331 -10.73 -14.15 25.58
N VAL A 332 -10.42 -13.85 24.35
CA VAL A 332 -9.16 -14.33 23.76
C VAL A 332 -8.29 -13.11 23.55
N ALA A 333 -7.15 -13.06 24.20
CA ALA A 333 -6.15 -12.04 23.89
C ALA A 333 -5.75 -12.19 22.42
N LYS A 334 -5.74 -11.08 21.68
CA LYS A 334 -5.24 -11.06 20.31
C LYS A 334 -3.76 -11.44 20.31
N LYS A 335 -3.33 -12.32 19.43
CA LYS A 335 -1.91 -12.62 19.23
C LYS A 335 -1.14 -11.33 18.94
N ASP A 336 0.00 -11.15 19.54
CA ASP A 336 0.96 -10.11 19.16
C ASP A 336 1.84 -10.65 18.03
N LEU A 337 1.30 -10.63 16.81
CA LEU A 337 1.94 -11.22 15.63
C LEU A 337 3.32 -10.61 15.38
N GLY A 338 3.47 -9.30 15.55
CA GLY A 338 4.75 -8.64 15.40
C GLY A 338 5.77 -9.12 16.42
N ALA A 339 5.39 -9.21 17.72
CA ALA A 339 6.30 -9.73 18.75
C ALA A 339 6.70 -11.18 18.52
N MET A 340 5.78 -12.02 17.99
CA MET A 340 6.09 -13.41 17.66
C MET A 340 7.15 -13.50 16.56
N LEU A 341 6.99 -12.71 15.49
CA LEU A 341 7.93 -12.75 14.35
C LEU A 341 9.27 -12.06 14.64
N MET A 342 9.29 -11.07 15.52
CA MET A 342 10.57 -10.49 16.01
C MET A 342 11.48 -11.52 16.70
N GLN A 343 10.94 -12.65 17.23
CA GLN A 343 11.73 -13.70 17.87
C GLN A 343 12.69 -14.40 16.89
N TYR A 344 12.43 -14.37 15.59
CA TYR A 344 13.36 -14.86 14.58
C TYR A 344 14.65 -14.04 14.50
N GLY A 345 14.65 -12.79 14.95
CA GLY A 345 15.81 -11.90 14.95
C GLY A 345 16.20 -11.34 13.57
N TYR A 346 15.81 -11.97 12.48
CA TYR A 346 16.10 -11.58 11.09
C TYR A 346 14.85 -11.21 10.28
N VAL A 347 13.67 -11.20 10.86
CA VAL A 347 12.44 -10.75 10.17
C VAL A 347 12.28 -9.25 10.38
N TYR A 348 12.12 -8.49 9.28
CA TYR A 348 11.69 -7.10 9.39
C TYR A 348 10.20 -7.03 9.79
N VAL A 349 9.89 -6.28 10.83
CA VAL A 349 8.52 -6.14 11.33
C VAL A 349 8.15 -4.68 11.48
N ALA A 350 7.00 -4.29 10.94
CA ALA A 350 6.45 -2.95 11.17
C ALA A 350 4.96 -3.02 11.50
N GLN A 351 4.52 -2.14 12.41
CA GLN A 351 3.13 -1.92 12.71
C GLN A 351 2.78 -0.46 12.44
N VAL A 352 1.80 -0.23 11.57
CA VAL A 352 1.51 1.07 10.99
C VAL A 352 0.03 1.44 11.08
N ALA A 353 -0.27 2.75 11.02
CA ALA A 353 -1.62 3.29 10.88
C ALA A 353 -1.53 4.58 10.05
N MET A 354 -1.95 4.52 8.79
CA MET A 354 -1.77 5.63 7.83
C MET A 354 -2.39 6.94 8.31
N GLY A 355 -3.58 6.90 8.92
CA GLY A 355 -4.25 8.09 9.44
C GLY A 355 -3.54 8.74 10.63
N ALA A 356 -2.75 7.97 11.37
CA ALA A 356 -1.97 8.48 12.50
C ALA A 356 -0.61 9.04 12.05
N ASP A 357 0.10 8.33 11.16
CA ASP A 357 1.39 8.76 10.63
C ASP A 357 1.64 8.22 9.21
N GLN A 358 1.43 9.07 8.21
CA GLN A 358 1.64 8.75 6.80
C GLN A 358 3.13 8.56 6.47
N ALA A 359 4.00 9.32 7.12
CA ALA A 359 5.44 9.26 6.87
C ALA A 359 6.03 7.95 7.41
N GLN A 360 5.61 7.52 8.61
CA GLN A 360 5.99 6.25 9.20
C GLN A 360 5.48 5.08 8.34
N THR A 361 4.23 5.13 7.87
CA THR A 361 3.66 4.11 6.97
C THR A 361 4.46 3.98 5.67
N LEU A 362 4.76 5.10 5.01
CA LEU A 362 5.58 5.11 3.79
C LEU A 362 6.98 4.56 4.06
N LYS A 363 7.59 4.97 5.18
CA LYS A 363 8.92 4.50 5.59
C LYS A 363 8.93 3.01 5.83
N ALA A 364 7.94 2.47 6.55
CA ALA A 364 7.83 1.04 6.84
C ALA A 364 7.72 0.19 5.57
N LEU A 365 6.90 0.60 4.59
CA LEU A 365 6.78 -0.10 3.31
C LEU A 365 8.10 -0.09 2.53
N ARG A 366 8.83 1.03 2.55
CA ARG A 366 10.13 1.14 1.87
C ARG A 366 11.22 0.35 2.57
N GLU A 367 11.25 0.35 3.88
CA GLU A 367 12.20 -0.45 4.66
C GLU A 367 11.96 -1.94 4.45
N ALA A 368 10.69 -2.39 4.44
CA ALA A 368 10.30 -3.77 4.21
C ALA A 368 10.79 -4.26 2.84
N GLU A 369 10.49 -3.56 1.76
CA GLU A 369 10.86 -3.99 0.40
C GLU A 369 12.36 -3.89 0.11
N SER A 370 13.06 -2.95 0.76
CA SER A 370 14.50 -2.80 0.62
C SER A 370 15.30 -3.82 1.46
N TYR A 371 14.65 -4.55 2.33
CA TYR A 371 15.28 -5.57 3.15
C TYR A 371 15.45 -6.87 2.35
N ASP A 372 16.68 -7.39 2.27
CA ASP A 372 17.00 -8.65 1.59
C ASP A 372 16.71 -9.84 2.55
N GLY A 373 15.45 -10.04 2.86
CA GLY A 373 14.95 -11.06 3.78
C GLY A 373 13.44 -10.93 3.99
N PRO A 374 12.86 -11.78 4.85
CA PRO A 374 11.41 -11.77 5.07
C PRO A 374 10.97 -10.53 5.84
N SER A 375 9.87 -9.94 5.41
CA SER A 375 9.30 -8.77 6.06
C SER A 375 7.79 -8.88 6.27
N ILE A 376 7.29 -8.23 7.32
CA ILE A 376 5.86 -8.09 7.57
C ILE A 376 5.51 -6.67 7.96
N VAL A 377 4.46 -6.11 7.32
CA VAL A 377 3.88 -4.82 7.64
C VAL A 377 2.43 -5.04 8.07
N ILE A 378 2.12 -4.74 9.34
CA ILE A 378 0.80 -4.91 9.95
C ILE A 378 0.09 -3.55 9.93
N CYS A 379 -0.94 -3.43 9.10
CA CYS A 379 -1.63 -2.20 8.79
C CYS A 379 -2.97 -2.13 9.53
N TYR A 380 -3.19 -1.13 10.39
CA TYR A 380 -4.52 -0.92 10.98
C TYR A 380 -5.51 -0.40 9.94
N CYS A 381 -6.59 -1.14 9.74
CA CYS A 381 -7.57 -0.89 8.71
C CYS A 381 -8.98 -0.69 9.29
N PRO A 382 -9.46 0.54 9.50
CA PRO A 382 -10.86 0.76 9.82
C PRO A 382 -11.79 0.15 8.76
N CYS A 383 -12.84 -0.53 9.24
CA CYS A 383 -13.73 -1.33 8.42
C CYS A 383 -15.20 -0.93 8.67
N LEU A 384 -16.03 -1.06 7.65
CA LEU A 384 -17.48 -0.86 7.75
C LEU A 384 -18.09 -1.71 8.89
N GLU A 385 -17.60 -2.94 9.05
CA GLU A 385 -18.02 -3.90 10.07
C GLU A 385 -17.68 -3.49 11.52
N GLN A 386 -16.87 -2.46 11.72
CA GLN A 386 -16.65 -1.87 13.03
C GLN A 386 -17.81 -0.95 13.45
N HIS A 387 -18.64 -0.55 12.47
CA HIS A 387 -19.75 0.37 12.64
C HIS A 387 -19.32 1.65 13.37
N ILE A 388 -18.32 2.35 12.79
CA ILE A 388 -17.83 3.62 13.29
C ILE A 388 -18.99 4.63 13.28
N LYS A 389 -19.36 5.16 14.44
CA LYS A 389 -20.53 6.04 14.60
C LYS A 389 -20.44 7.34 13.79
N ALA A 390 -19.23 7.85 13.61
CA ALA A 390 -18.96 9.03 12.79
C ALA A 390 -18.95 8.74 11.26
N GLY A 391 -19.12 7.46 10.87
CA GLY A 391 -19.12 6.99 9.50
C GLY A 391 -17.73 6.75 8.92
N MET A 392 -17.67 5.97 7.83
CA MET A 392 -16.42 5.54 7.20
C MET A 392 -15.60 6.69 6.60
N GLY A 393 -16.19 7.85 6.36
CA GLY A 393 -15.46 9.05 5.95
C GLY A 393 -14.43 9.54 6.97
N THR A 394 -14.54 9.09 8.23
CA THR A 394 -13.61 9.41 9.32
C THR A 394 -12.59 8.30 9.57
N SER A 395 -12.45 7.32 8.69
CA SER A 395 -11.55 6.17 8.87
C SER A 395 -10.11 6.56 9.22
N GLN A 396 -9.60 7.64 8.66
CA GLN A 396 -8.25 8.14 8.96
C GLN A 396 -8.15 8.75 10.36
N ASP A 397 -9.18 9.47 10.79
CA ASP A 397 -9.26 10.01 12.15
C ASP A 397 -9.40 8.89 13.17
N GLU A 398 -10.10 7.80 12.83
CA GLU A 398 -10.22 6.63 13.68
C GLU A 398 -8.88 5.91 13.90
N MET A 399 -8.06 5.78 12.85
CA MET A 399 -6.66 5.31 12.97
C MET A 399 -5.87 6.19 13.95
N LYS A 400 -6.02 7.52 13.83
CA LYS A 400 -5.32 8.47 14.69
C LYS A 400 -5.75 8.33 16.13
N LYS A 401 -7.07 8.25 16.43
CA LYS A 401 -7.60 8.02 17.76
C LYS A 401 -7.10 6.72 18.39
N ALA A 402 -7.09 5.63 17.59
CA ALA A 402 -6.58 4.34 18.04
C ALA A 402 -5.12 4.42 18.50
N VAL A 403 -4.28 5.19 17.81
CA VAL A 403 -2.88 5.39 18.18
C VAL A 403 -2.75 6.34 19.37
N GLU A 404 -3.48 7.46 19.38
CA GLU A 404 -3.43 8.44 20.46
C GLU A 404 -3.84 7.85 21.82
N CYS A 405 -4.82 6.96 21.84
CA CYS A 405 -5.27 6.31 23.09
C CYS A 405 -4.45 5.05 23.45
N GLY A 406 -3.59 4.56 22.53
CA GLY A 406 -2.77 3.37 22.74
C GLY A 406 -3.48 2.05 22.42
N TYR A 407 -4.67 2.08 21.82
CA TYR A 407 -5.31 0.87 21.29
C TYR A 407 -4.46 0.22 20.20
N TRP A 408 -3.79 1.04 19.38
CA TRP A 408 -2.83 0.63 18.37
C TRP A 408 -1.49 1.34 18.57
N HIS A 409 -0.36 0.67 18.32
CA HIS A 409 0.97 1.25 18.45
C HIS A 409 1.70 1.25 17.10
N LEU A 410 2.51 2.27 16.86
CA LEU A 410 3.39 2.34 15.70
C LEU A 410 4.80 1.94 16.14
N TYR A 411 5.39 0.98 15.44
CA TYR A 411 6.77 0.56 15.68
C TYR A 411 7.37 -0.08 14.43
N ARG A 412 8.69 -0.19 14.42
CA ARG A 412 9.47 -0.93 13.44
C ARG A 412 10.56 -1.72 14.14
N TYR A 413 10.80 -2.93 13.66
CA TYR A 413 11.93 -3.77 14.02
C TYR A 413 12.73 -4.03 12.74
N ASP A 414 13.92 -3.44 12.66
CA ASP A 414 14.80 -3.56 11.50
C ASP A 414 16.06 -4.34 11.87
N PRO A 415 16.21 -5.59 11.43
CA PRO A 415 17.38 -6.45 11.76
C PRO A 415 18.70 -5.85 11.32
N ARG A 416 18.74 -4.99 10.29
CA ARG A 416 19.96 -4.35 9.78
C ARG A 416 20.64 -3.50 10.85
N ARG A 417 19.88 -2.95 11.77
CA ARG A 417 20.39 -2.11 12.88
C ARG A 417 21.26 -2.89 13.88
N ILE A 418 21.06 -4.21 13.98
CA ILE A 418 21.87 -5.08 14.83
C ILE A 418 23.34 -5.04 14.38
N ALA A 419 23.59 -5.11 13.07
CA ALA A 419 24.92 -4.98 12.50
C ALA A 419 25.57 -3.61 12.75
N GLU A 420 24.76 -2.58 13.01
CA GLU A 420 25.20 -1.23 13.36
C GLU A 420 25.40 -1.05 14.88
N GLY A 421 25.21 -2.10 15.69
CA GLY A 421 25.25 -2.02 17.15
C GLY A 421 24.11 -1.20 17.77
N LYS A 422 22.98 -1.05 17.05
CA LYS A 422 21.81 -0.30 17.49
C LYS A 422 20.66 -1.22 17.84
N ASN A 423 19.79 -0.78 18.75
CA ASN A 423 18.55 -1.49 19.02
C ASN A 423 17.72 -1.64 17.72
N PRO A 424 17.38 -2.88 17.29
CA PRO A 424 16.56 -3.09 16.11
C PRO A 424 15.12 -2.58 16.28
N PHE A 425 14.58 -2.58 17.50
CA PHE A 425 13.23 -2.11 17.80
C PHE A 425 13.18 -0.59 17.94
N GLN A 426 12.25 0.03 17.24
CA GLN A 426 12.00 1.46 17.24
C GLN A 426 10.53 1.70 17.54
N LEU A 427 10.20 2.26 18.69
CA LEU A 427 8.85 2.68 19.03
C LEU A 427 8.59 4.05 18.40
N ASP A 428 7.75 4.08 17.36
CA ASP A 428 7.39 5.30 16.65
C ASP A 428 6.20 6.03 17.31
N SER A 429 5.39 5.32 18.11
CA SER A 429 4.31 5.92 18.90
C SER A 429 4.86 6.76 20.04
N LYS A 430 4.19 7.89 20.27
CA LYS A 430 4.33 8.65 21.53
C LYS A 430 3.64 7.92 22.67
N GLU A 431 3.89 8.39 23.90
CA GLU A 431 3.14 7.94 25.08
C GLU A 431 1.64 8.19 24.89
N PRO A 432 0.79 7.13 25.03
CA PRO A 432 -0.63 7.26 24.73
C PRO A 432 -1.39 7.95 25.87
N ASP A 433 -2.40 8.70 25.52
CA ASP A 433 -3.39 9.22 26.44
C ASP A 433 -4.47 8.16 26.73
N THR A 434 -4.21 7.30 27.70
CA THR A 434 -5.11 6.19 28.03
C THR A 434 -6.47 6.62 28.57
N SER A 435 -6.65 7.90 28.95
CA SER A 435 -7.96 8.44 29.34
C SER A 435 -8.96 8.45 28.16
N LYS A 436 -8.46 8.47 26.93
CA LYS A 436 -9.26 8.46 25.69
C LYS A 436 -9.65 7.07 25.19
N VAL A 437 -9.22 5.99 25.86
CA VAL A 437 -9.55 4.62 25.42
C VAL A 437 -11.06 4.42 25.38
N MET A 438 -11.76 4.85 26.40
CA MET A 438 -13.23 4.70 26.44
C MET A 438 -13.94 5.49 25.34
N ASP A 439 -13.48 6.71 25.02
CA ASP A 439 -14.05 7.50 23.94
C ASP A 439 -13.84 6.81 22.58
N PHE A 440 -12.67 6.23 22.36
CA PHE A 440 -12.39 5.42 21.17
C PHE A 440 -13.31 4.20 21.10
N LEU A 441 -13.39 3.39 22.17
CA LEU A 441 -14.24 2.20 22.19
C LEU A 441 -15.72 2.54 21.98
N MET A 442 -16.21 3.62 22.60
CA MET A 442 -17.60 4.06 22.44
C MET A 442 -17.87 4.69 21.06
N GLY A 443 -16.84 5.06 20.32
CA GLY A 443 -16.92 5.51 18.92
C GLY A 443 -17.29 4.42 17.93
N GLU A 444 -17.03 3.16 18.26
CA GLU A 444 -17.30 2.00 17.42
C GLU A 444 -18.42 1.14 18.00
N ASN A 445 -19.46 0.85 17.22
CA ASN A 445 -20.61 0.10 17.72
C ASN A 445 -20.26 -1.35 18.10
N ARG A 446 -19.23 -1.95 17.48
CA ARG A 446 -18.74 -3.30 17.87
C ARG A 446 -18.37 -3.37 19.36
N PHE A 447 -17.85 -2.30 19.95
CA PHE A 447 -17.54 -2.21 21.37
C PHE A 447 -18.73 -1.66 22.17
N ALA A 448 -19.36 -0.58 21.70
CA ALA A 448 -20.44 0.08 22.42
C ALA A 448 -21.64 -0.86 22.67
N SER A 449 -21.92 -1.79 21.74
CA SER A 449 -23.00 -2.76 21.87
C SER A 449 -22.79 -3.80 22.98
N LEU A 450 -21.57 -3.94 23.51
CA LEU A 450 -21.30 -4.87 24.62
C LEU A 450 -22.14 -4.52 25.86
N LYS A 451 -22.40 -3.22 26.11
CA LYS A 451 -23.27 -2.80 27.22
C LYS A 451 -24.70 -3.31 27.09
N ASN A 452 -25.21 -3.42 25.88
CA ASN A 452 -26.56 -3.93 25.63
C ASN A 452 -26.60 -5.46 25.61
N ASN A 453 -25.56 -6.10 25.00
CA ASN A 453 -25.55 -7.55 24.79
C ASN A 453 -25.06 -8.31 26.03
N PHE A 454 -24.17 -7.71 26.83
CA PHE A 454 -23.54 -8.33 28.01
C PHE A 454 -23.38 -7.32 29.14
N PRO A 455 -24.49 -6.74 29.69
CA PRO A 455 -24.45 -5.67 30.67
C PRO A 455 -23.61 -6.01 31.92
N ASP A 456 -23.73 -7.25 32.40
CA ASP A 456 -23.03 -7.73 33.61
C ASP A 456 -21.49 -7.85 33.41
N LYS A 457 -20.99 -7.85 32.17
CA LYS A 457 -19.58 -8.06 31.86
C LYS A 457 -18.91 -6.87 31.17
N ALA A 458 -19.69 -5.98 30.59
CA ALA A 458 -19.18 -4.91 29.76
C ALA A 458 -18.18 -4.00 30.48
N ASP A 459 -18.53 -3.52 31.65
CA ASP A 459 -17.68 -2.58 32.41
C ASP A 459 -16.35 -3.25 32.84
N ALA A 460 -16.38 -4.53 33.22
CA ALA A 460 -15.16 -5.28 33.55
C ALA A 460 -14.27 -5.51 32.30
N LEU A 461 -14.88 -5.72 31.12
CA LEU A 461 -14.16 -5.89 29.86
C LEU A 461 -13.51 -4.58 29.39
N TYR A 462 -14.22 -3.45 29.53
CA TYR A 462 -13.66 -2.13 29.20
C TYR A 462 -12.50 -1.77 30.14
N ALA A 463 -12.66 -1.98 31.46
CA ALA A 463 -11.58 -1.75 32.41
C ALA A 463 -10.36 -2.60 32.09
N LYS A 464 -10.56 -3.86 31.72
CA LYS A 464 -9.47 -4.74 31.31
C LYS A 464 -8.78 -4.24 30.04
N GLU A 465 -9.50 -3.77 29.03
CA GLU A 465 -8.89 -3.23 27.81
C GLU A 465 -8.01 -2.01 28.11
N VAL A 466 -8.44 -1.13 29.03
CA VAL A 466 -7.60 0.00 29.47
C VAL A 466 -6.30 -0.48 30.12
N GLU A 467 -6.35 -1.51 30.94
CA GLU A 467 -5.14 -2.10 31.54
C GLU A 467 -4.26 -2.81 30.49
N ASP A 468 -4.87 -3.53 29.54
CA ASP A 468 -4.16 -4.21 28.46
C ASP A 468 -3.43 -3.20 27.53
N VAL A 469 -4.04 -2.03 27.27
CA VAL A 469 -3.41 -0.91 26.54
C VAL A 469 -2.17 -0.42 27.28
N LYS A 470 -2.26 -0.15 28.58
CA LYS A 470 -1.12 0.30 29.40
C LYS A 470 0.01 -0.72 29.41
N ALA A 471 -0.34 -2.00 29.63
CA ALA A 471 0.64 -3.09 29.68
C ALA A 471 1.37 -3.27 28.34
N ARG A 472 0.64 -3.16 27.22
CA ARG A 472 1.17 -3.27 25.86
C ARG A 472 2.15 -2.13 25.55
N TYR A 473 1.81 -0.89 25.89
CA TYR A 473 2.74 0.22 25.74
C TYR A 473 4.00 0.05 26.59
N ALA A 474 3.84 -0.32 27.85
CA ALA A 474 4.98 -0.56 28.76
C ALA A 474 5.93 -1.66 28.21
N LYS A 475 5.37 -2.73 27.61
CA LYS A 475 6.15 -3.78 26.93
C LYS A 475 6.97 -3.20 25.78
N TYR A 476 6.34 -2.43 24.88
CA TYR A 476 7.03 -1.86 23.71
C TYR A 476 8.05 -0.78 24.10
N LYS A 477 7.73 0.03 25.13
CA LYS A 477 8.69 1.00 25.68
C LYS A 477 9.95 0.31 26.19
N LYS A 478 9.79 -0.79 26.96
CA LYS A 478 10.92 -1.59 27.43
C LYS A 478 11.75 -2.17 26.29
N LEU A 479 11.12 -2.65 25.22
CA LEU A 479 11.84 -3.14 24.04
C LEU A 479 12.63 -2.02 23.33
N ALA A 480 12.14 -0.79 23.37
CA ALA A 480 12.82 0.36 22.76
C ALA A 480 14.00 0.87 23.60
N GLU A 481 13.98 0.63 24.91
CA GLU A 481 15.06 1.02 25.85
C GLU A 481 16.24 0.03 25.82
N GLY A 482 16.04 -1.21 25.33
CA GLY A 482 17.05 -2.27 25.20
C GLY A 482 16.96 -3.27 26.32
#